data_604e5dcf9a0cf3a00fca773937a04dd1
#
_entry.id   604e5dcf9a0cf3a00fca773937a04dd1
#
_cell.length_a   1.000
_cell.length_b   1.000
_cell.length_c   1.000
_cell.angle_alpha   90.00
_cell.angle_beta   90.00
_cell.angle_gamma   90.00
#
_symmetry.space_group_name_H-M   'P 1'
#
loop_
_entity.id
_entity.type
_entity.pdbx_description
1 polymer ?
#
loop_
_entity_poly.entity_id
_entity_poly.type
_entity_poly.pdbx_seq_one_letter_code
_entity_poly.pdbx_strand_id
1 'polypeptide(L)'
;MEIVLDIPDYANLDRIWIDRVERDVREGRRKVTKSVFDLHVIRSTESGTTYEDTIDHLSESEREVTGLVFALAGHLVHDVYEKVPFILLDSLEAIDSNRIATLVDYFSEYAGYLVAALLPEDAAALDDEYERVTEI
;
A
#
# COMPACT_ATOMS: atom_id res chain seq x y z
N MET A 1 -12.61 6.76 0.10
CA MET A 1 -12.16 5.63 0.95
C MET A 1 -11.01 6.14 1.80
N GLU A 2 -11.15 6.08 3.09
CA GLU A 2 -10.13 6.46 4.07
C GLU A 2 -9.49 5.20 4.63
N ILE A 3 -8.16 5.19 4.72
CA ILE A 3 -7.39 4.08 5.27
C ILE A 3 -6.47 4.65 6.33
N VAL A 4 -6.55 4.10 7.53
CA VAL A 4 -5.60 4.37 8.60
C VAL A 4 -4.49 3.35 8.48
N LEU A 5 -3.27 3.83 8.26
CA LEU A 5 -2.08 2.99 8.21
C LEU A 5 -1.53 2.81 9.63
N ASP A 6 -1.56 1.60 10.12
CA ASP A 6 -0.90 1.21 11.38
C ASP A 6 0.14 0.13 11.08
N ILE A 7 1.03 0.44 10.13
CA ILE A 7 2.13 -0.45 9.78
C ILE A 7 3.36 0.01 10.55
N PRO A 8 3.95 -0.83 11.40
CA PRO A 8 5.23 -0.53 12.04
C PRO A 8 6.27 -0.10 11.00
N ASP A 9 7.20 0.75 11.37
CA ASP A 9 8.25 1.33 10.50
C ASP A 9 7.79 2.37 9.45
N TYR A 10 6.48 2.59 9.33
CA TYR A 10 5.88 3.69 8.56
C TYR A 10 5.07 4.62 9.45
N ALA A 11 5.52 4.80 10.70
CA ALA A 11 4.82 5.57 11.74
C ALA A 11 4.60 7.05 11.41
N ASN A 12 5.29 7.58 10.40
CA ASN A 12 5.08 8.93 9.89
C ASN A 12 3.97 9.03 8.82
N LEU A 13 3.37 7.91 8.42
CA LEU A 13 2.21 7.86 7.54
C LEU A 13 0.98 7.53 8.38
N ASP A 14 0.26 8.55 8.86
CA ASP A 14 -0.85 8.34 9.79
C ASP A 14 -2.12 7.94 9.08
N ARG A 15 -2.39 8.56 7.92
CA ARG A 15 -3.66 8.40 7.23
C ARG A 15 -3.53 8.65 5.73
N ILE A 16 -4.25 7.85 4.95
CA ILE A 16 -4.35 8.00 3.50
C ILE A 16 -5.82 7.88 3.10
N TRP A 17 -6.28 8.76 2.21
CA TRP A 17 -7.60 8.63 1.60
C TRP A 17 -7.60 9.09 0.15
N ILE A 18 -8.62 8.65 -0.57
CA ILE A 18 -8.86 9.06 -1.96
C ILE A 18 -10.17 9.83 -2.03
N ASP A 19 -10.10 11.03 -2.60
CA ASP A 19 -11.26 11.82 -2.96
C ASP A 19 -11.49 11.82 -4.46
N ARG A 20 -12.76 11.77 -4.83
CA ARG A 20 -13.18 11.99 -6.20
C ARG A 20 -13.55 13.46 -6.35
N VAL A 21 -12.77 14.18 -7.15
CA VAL A 21 -12.98 15.61 -7.41
C VAL A 21 -13.23 15.85 -8.90
N GLU A 22 -13.98 16.90 -9.20
CA GLU A 22 -14.18 17.34 -10.57
C GLU A 22 -13.22 18.49 -10.88
N ARG A 23 -12.44 18.35 -11.93
CA ARG A 23 -11.49 19.37 -12.39
C ARG A 23 -11.73 19.72 -13.84
N ASP A 24 -11.65 21.02 -14.13
CA ASP A 24 -11.62 21.49 -15.51
C ASP A 24 -10.22 21.26 -16.11
N VAL A 25 -10.15 20.36 -17.05
CA VAL A 25 -8.93 20.02 -17.78
C VAL A 25 -9.01 20.60 -19.18
N ARG A 26 -7.90 21.13 -19.66
CA ARG A 26 -7.83 21.67 -21.03
C ARG A 26 -7.44 20.55 -21.99
N GLU A 27 -8.36 20.17 -22.87
CA GLU A 27 -8.08 19.29 -24.02
C GLU A 27 -8.05 20.11 -25.29
N GLY A 28 -6.85 20.44 -25.75
CA GLY A 28 -6.65 21.33 -26.90
C GLY A 28 -7.21 22.74 -26.62
N ARG A 29 -8.25 23.15 -27.37
CA ARG A 29 -8.91 24.46 -27.24
C ARG A 29 -10.18 24.45 -26.38
N ARG A 30 -10.57 23.29 -25.85
CA ARG A 30 -11.79 23.13 -25.05
C ARG A 30 -11.47 22.87 -23.58
N LYS A 31 -12.30 23.44 -22.69
CA LYS A 31 -12.35 23.02 -21.29
C LYS A 31 -13.32 21.86 -21.17
N VAL A 32 -12.87 20.76 -20.52
CA VAL A 32 -13.68 19.58 -20.25
C VAL A 32 -13.59 19.30 -18.76
N THR A 33 -14.74 19.13 -18.11
CA THR A 33 -14.79 18.71 -16.71
C THR A 33 -14.56 17.21 -16.63
N LYS A 34 -13.55 16.79 -15.90
CA LYS A 34 -13.22 15.37 -15.67
C LYS A 34 -13.26 15.05 -14.19
N SER A 35 -13.81 13.88 -13.89
CA SER A 35 -13.60 13.27 -12.56
C SER A 35 -12.19 12.74 -12.47
N VAL A 36 -11.46 13.20 -11.47
CA VAL A 36 -10.11 12.71 -11.12
C VAL A 36 -10.12 12.24 -9.68
N PHE A 37 -9.16 11.40 -9.33
CA PHE A 37 -8.98 10.93 -7.97
C PHE A 37 -7.73 11.58 -7.40
N ASP A 38 -7.88 12.27 -6.28
CA ASP A 38 -6.80 12.86 -5.52
C ASP A 38 -6.46 11.96 -4.33
N LEU A 39 -5.20 11.63 -4.20
CA LEU A 39 -4.67 10.90 -3.06
C LEU A 39 -4.14 11.92 -2.04
N HIS A 40 -4.67 11.84 -0.83
CA HIS A 40 -4.26 12.64 0.31
C HIS A 40 -3.48 11.80 1.29
N VAL A 41 -2.36 12.34 1.77
CA VAL A 41 -1.47 11.68 2.72
C VAL A 41 -1.31 12.59 3.94
N ILE A 42 -1.62 12.09 5.12
CA ILE A 42 -1.34 12.76 6.38
C ILE A 42 -0.09 12.16 7.00
N ARG A 43 0.86 13.01 7.32
CA ARG A 43 2.07 12.64 8.02
C ARG A 43 2.10 13.25 9.41
N SER A 44 2.79 12.59 10.31
CA SER A 44 3.18 13.14 11.61
C SER A 44 4.68 13.42 11.66
N THR A 45 5.01 14.45 12.42
CA THR A 45 6.40 14.75 12.80
C THR A 45 6.74 14.07 14.10
N GLU A 46 8.02 13.94 14.43
CA GLU A 46 8.49 13.42 15.72
C GLU A 46 7.92 14.20 16.92
N SER A 47 7.55 15.48 16.71
CA SER A 47 6.90 16.31 17.74
C SER A 47 5.39 16.10 17.86
N GLY A 48 4.79 15.18 17.06
CA GLY A 48 3.36 14.87 17.06
C GLY A 48 2.50 15.85 16.25
N THR A 49 3.09 16.78 15.49
CA THR A 49 2.36 17.67 14.59
C THR A 49 2.03 16.94 13.31
N THR A 50 0.77 16.99 12.89
CA THR A 50 0.29 16.38 11.64
C THR A 50 0.21 17.43 10.53
N TYR A 51 0.49 17.03 9.31
CA TYR A 51 0.36 17.86 8.12
C TYR A 51 -0.06 17.01 6.91
N GLU A 52 -0.73 17.65 5.97
CA GLU A 52 -1.09 17.03 4.70
C GLU A 52 0.11 17.12 3.74
N ASP A 53 0.42 16.00 3.11
CA ASP A 53 1.46 15.87 2.11
C ASP A 53 0.87 15.31 0.80
N THR A 54 1.65 15.34 -0.26
CA THR A 54 1.26 14.83 -1.57
C THR A 54 2.02 13.55 -1.91
N ILE A 55 1.46 12.75 -2.81
CA ILE A 55 2.10 11.50 -3.26
C ILE A 55 3.50 11.74 -3.86
N ASP A 56 3.74 12.92 -4.42
CA ASP A 56 5.03 13.25 -5.06
C ASP A 56 6.17 13.35 -4.05
N HIS A 57 5.86 13.61 -2.77
CA HIS A 57 6.83 13.69 -1.69
C HIS A 57 7.08 12.34 -1.00
N LEU A 58 6.32 11.31 -1.34
CA LEU A 58 6.56 9.96 -0.83
C LEU A 58 7.83 9.37 -1.45
N SER A 59 8.64 8.68 -0.65
CA SER A 59 9.72 7.84 -1.16
C SER A 59 9.16 6.70 -2.03
N GLU A 60 10.01 6.04 -2.78
CA GLU A 60 9.60 4.89 -3.60
C GLU A 60 8.97 3.79 -2.76
N SER A 61 9.62 3.42 -1.65
CA SER A 61 9.10 2.44 -0.69
C SER A 61 7.75 2.85 -0.09
N GLU A 62 7.59 4.12 0.32
CA GLU A 62 6.33 4.62 0.86
C GLU A 62 5.20 4.58 -0.17
N ARG A 63 5.47 4.90 -1.43
CA ARG A 63 4.48 4.81 -2.52
C ARG A 63 4.04 3.38 -2.78
N GLU A 64 4.99 2.45 -2.76
CA GLU A 64 4.70 1.02 -2.96
C GLU A 64 3.83 0.48 -1.83
N VAL A 65 4.22 0.70 -0.58
CA VAL A 65 3.42 0.29 0.59
C VAL A 65 2.03 0.94 0.58
N THR A 66 1.94 2.22 0.24
CA THR A 66 0.65 2.91 0.10
C THR A 66 -0.24 2.22 -0.93
N GLY A 67 0.30 1.88 -2.10
CA GLY A 67 -0.43 1.16 -3.15
C GLY A 67 -0.91 -0.22 -2.71
N LEU A 68 -0.06 -0.97 -2.01
CA LEU A 68 -0.39 -2.29 -1.49
C LEU A 68 -1.51 -2.24 -0.44
N VAL A 69 -1.44 -1.29 0.49
CA VAL A 69 -2.48 -1.12 1.52
C VAL A 69 -3.80 -0.69 0.90
N PHE A 70 -3.80 0.15 -0.14
CA PHE A 70 -5.01 0.47 -0.90
C PHE A 70 -5.59 -0.75 -1.61
N ALA A 71 -4.75 -1.59 -2.20
CA ALA A 71 -5.19 -2.83 -2.83
C ALA A 71 -5.85 -3.78 -1.80
N LEU A 72 -5.22 -3.93 -0.62
CA LEU A 72 -5.78 -4.72 0.47
C LEU A 72 -7.13 -4.16 0.94
N ALA A 73 -7.23 -2.85 1.15
CA ALA A 73 -8.47 -2.21 1.55
C ALA A 73 -9.59 -2.42 0.52
N GLY A 74 -9.28 -2.31 -0.77
CA GLY A 74 -10.23 -2.60 -1.85
C GLY A 74 -10.67 -4.06 -1.84
N HIS A 75 -9.74 -4.99 -1.60
CA HIS A 75 -10.02 -6.42 -1.47
C HIS A 75 -11.01 -6.72 -0.33
N LEU A 76 -10.88 -6.02 0.79
CA LEU A 76 -11.76 -6.19 1.96
C LEU A 76 -13.10 -5.47 1.80
N VAL A 77 -13.09 -4.18 1.40
CA VAL A 77 -14.30 -3.34 1.32
C VAL A 77 -15.29 -3.81 0.25
N HIS A 78 -14.79 -4.40 -0.82
CA HIS A 78 -15.62 -4.90 -1.91
C HIS A 78 -15.87 -6.41 -1.83
N ASP A 79 -15.61 -7.04 -0.67
CA ASP A 79 -15.82 -8.47 -0.43
C ASP A 79 -15.16 -9.37 -1.50
N VAL A 80 -14.05 -8.90 -2.09
CA VAL A 80 -13.32 -9.65 -3.12
C VAL A 80 -12.80 -10.96 -2.56
N TYR A 81 -12.40 -10.98 -1.29
CA TYR A 81 -11.91 -12.16 -0.58
C TYR A 81 -12.90 -13.34 -0.58
N GLU A 82 -14.20 -13.07 -0.70
CA GLU A 82 -15.21 -14.15 -0.80
C GLU A 82 -15.11 -14.95 -2.11
N LYS A 83 -14.62 -14.31 -3.17
CA LYS A 83 -14.48 -14.91 -4.51
C LYS A 83 -13.06 -15.27 -4.84
N VAL A 84 -12.11 -14.47 -4.35
CA VAL A 84 -10.68 -14.60 -4.60
C VAL A 84 -9.97 -14.52 -3.23
N PRO A 85 -9.87 -15.64 -2.51
CA PRO A 85 -9.37 -15.66 -1.14
C PRO A 85 -7.85 -15.58 -1.03
N PHE A 86 -7.14 -15.28 -2.09
CA PHE A 86 -5.69 -15.19 -2.11
C PHE A 86 -5.21 -13.81 -2.56
N ILE A 87 -4.04 -13.43 -2.05
CA ILE A 87 -3.31 -12.22 -2.43
C ILE A 87 -1.94 -12.63 -2.94
N LEU A 88 -1.51 -12.01 -4.03
CA LEU A 88 -0.16 -12.17 -4.58
C LEU A 88 0.60 -10.86 -4.38
N LEU A 89 1.76 -10.94 -3.76
CA LEU A 89 2.70 -9.83 -3.61
C LEU A 89 3.92 -10.11 -4.49
N ASP A 90 4.22 -9.19 -5.38
CA ASP A 90 5.35 -9.26 -6.30
C ASP A 90 5.99 -7.86 -6.44
N SER A 91 7.25 -7.83 -6.87
CA SER A 91 7.96 -6.59 -7.15
C SER A 91 8.12 -5.68 -5.91
N LEU A 92 8.60 -6.25 -4.79
CA LEU A 92 8.76 -5.55 -3.51
C LEU A 92 10.18 -4.97 -3.32
N GLU A 93 10.99 -4.86 -4.36
CA GLU A 93 12.42 -4.54 -4.29
C GLU A 93 12.71 -3.12 -3.78
N ALA A 94 11.73 -2.21 -3.81
CA ALA A 94 11.87 -0.87 -3.25
C ALA A 94 11.74 -0.85 -1.72
N ILE A 95 11.32 -1.96 -1.10
CA ILE A 95 11.08 -2.09 0.33
C ILE A 95 12.23 -2.90 0.94
N ASP A 96 12.78 -2.45 2.06
CA ASP A 96 13.82 -3.22 2.74
C ASP A 96 13.29 -4.50 3.39
N SER A 97 14.17 -5.52 3.56
CA SER A 97 13.80 -6.86 3.99
C SER A 97 13.03 -6.90 5.32
N ASN A 98 13.38 -6.06 6.29
CA ASN A 98 12.69 -6.03 7.58
C ASN A 98 11.27 -5.49 7.45
N ARG A 99 11.08 -4.47 6.61
CA ARG A 99 9.76 -3.91 6.32
C ARG A 99 8.92 -4.84 5.47
N ILE A 100 9.53 -5.60 4.54
CA ILE A 100 8.85 -6.67 3.81
C ILE A 100 8.30 -7.71 4.78
N ALA A 101 9.10 -8.16 5.77
CA ALA A 101 8.63 -9.12 6.77
C ALA A 101 7.41 -8.58 7.54
N THR A 102 7.48 -7.35 8.03
CA THR A 102 6.36 -6.68 8.71
C THR A 102 5.12 -6.58 7.81
N LEU A 103 5.30 -6.27 6.53
CA LEU A 103 4.21 -6.15 5.56
C LEU A 103 3.55 -7.50 5.28
N VAL A 104 4.35 -8.56 5.13
CA VAL A 104 3.87 -9.93 4.94
C VAL A 104 3.05 -10.39 6.14
N ASP A 105 3.54 -10.16 7.35
CA ASP A 105 2.80 -10.46 8.58
C ASP A 105 1.46 -9.72 8.63
N TYR A 106 1.46 -8.42 8.33
CA TYR A 106 0.26 -7.61 8.28
C TYR A 106 -0.76 -8.12 7.25
N PHE A 107 -0.32 -8.43 6.02
CA PHE A 107 -1.20 -8.96 4.99
C PHE A 107 -1.74 -10.35 5.31
N SER A 108 -0.96 -11.18 6.00
CA SER A 108 -1.35 -12.53 6.39
C SER A 108 -2.54 -12.56 7.35
N GLU A 109 -2.74 -11.50 8.13
CA GLU A 109 -3.90 -11.38 9.03
C GLU A 109 -5.23 -11.24 8.28
N TYR A 110 -5.19 -10.74 7.05
CA TYR A 110 -6.39 -10.43 6.26
C TYR A 110 -6.60 -11.33 5.04
N ALA A 111 -5.56 -12.00 4.56
CA ALA A 111 -5.63 -12.88 3.42
C ALA A 111 -5.92 -14.32 3.84
N GLY A 112 -6.82 -15.01 3.14
CA GLY A 112 -7.00 -16.45 3.32
C GLY A 112 -5.75 -17.23 2.89
N TYR A 113 -5.14 -16.81 1.78
CA TYR A 113 -3.87 -17.30 1.27
C TYR A 113 -3.03 -16.12 0.79
N LEU A 114 -1.77 -16.09 1.20
CA LEU A 114 -0.81 -15.07 0.78
C LEU A 114 0.37 -15.74 0.08
N VAL A 115 0.70 -15.27 -1.11
CA VAL A 115 1.88 -15.70 -1.86
C VAL A 115 2.72 -14.47 -2.15
N ALA A 116 3.97 -14.48 -1.72
CA ALA A 116 4.92 -13.40 -1.98
C ALA A 116 6.10 -13.92 -2.80
N ALA A 117 6.41 -13.23 -3.90
CA ALA A 117 7.62 -13.44 -4.67
C ALA A 117 8.72 -12.55 -4.08
N LEU A 118 9.77 -13.17 -3.52
CA LEU A 118 10.81 -12.47 -2.78
C LEU A 118 12.21 -12.88 -3.28
N LEU A 119 13.14 -11.95 -3.15
CA LEU A 119 14.56 -12.28 -3.26
C LEU A 119 14.99 -13.13 -2.07
N PRO A 120 16.04 -13.97 -2.21
CA PRO A 120 16.49 -14.84 -1.12
C PRO A 120 16.83 -14.11 0.18
N GLU A 121 17.41 -12.91 0.09
CA GLU A 121 17.74 -12.06 1.22
C GLU A 121 16.50 -11.54 1.94
N ASP A 122 15.45 -11.20 1.20
CA ASP A 122 14.19 -10.74 1.77
C ASP A 122 13.42 -11.88 2.43
N ALA A 123 13.40 -13.04 1.78
CA ALA A 123 12.80 -14.24 2.33
C ALA A 123 13.47 -14.70 3.63
N ALA A 124 14.77 -14.42 3.80
CA ALA A 124 15.50 -14.75 5.02
C ALA A 124 15.07 -13.93 6.24
N ALA A 125 14.46 -12.76 6.02
CA ALA A 125 13.96 -11.92 7.10
C ALA A 125 12.58 -12.33 7.62
N LEU A 126 11.84 -13.18 6.88
CA LEU A 126 10.53 -13.69 7.29
C LEU A 126 10.66 -14.77 8.37
N ASP A 127 9.58 -14.92 9.15
CA ASP A 127 9.47 -16.01 10.12
C ASP A 127 9.58 -17.39 9.45
N ASP A 128 10.11 -18.36 10.18
CA ASP A 128 10.26 -19.75 9.72
C ASP A 128 8.92 -20.50 9.58
N GLU A 129 7.83 -19.92 10.08
CA GLU A 129 6.47 -20.47 9.91
C GLU A 129 5.99 -20.46 8.45
N TYR A 130 6.51 -19.55 7.63
CA TYR A 130 6.12 -19.45 6.24
C TYR A 130 6.74 -20.55 5.38
N GLU A 131 5.88 -21.19 4.60
CA GLU A 131 6.32 -22.21 3.64
C GLU A 131 7.09 -21.53 2.49
N ARG A 132 8.24 -22.07 2.14
CA ARG A 132 9.13 -21.55 1.10
C ARG A 132 9.22 -22.50 -0.08
N VAL A 133 8.96 -21.97 -1.27
CA VAL A 133 9.16 -22.69 -2.52
C VAL A 133 10.38 -22.08 -3.21
N THR A 134 11.49 -22.83 -3.25
CA THR A 134 12.79 -22.36 -3.77
C THR A 134 13.13 -22.93 -5.15
N GLU A 135 12.40 -23.94 -5.59
CA GLU A 135 12.57 -24.57 -6.91
C GLU A 135 11.21 -24.73 -7.57
N ILE A 136 11.12 -24.32 -8.82
CA ILE A 136 9.92 -24.46 -9.66
C ILE A 136 10.24 -25.36 -10.85
#